data_33f1909c15b1b94eefb15b24485cf6fd
#
_entry.id   33f1909c15b1b94eefb15b24485cf6fd
#
_cell.length_a   1.000
_cell.length_b   1.000
_cell.length_c   1.000
_cell.angle_alpha   90.00
_cell.angle_beta   90.00
_cell.angle_gamma   90.00
#
_symmetry.space_group_name_H-M   'P 1'
#
loop_
_entity.id
_entity.type
_entity.pdbx_description
1 polymer ?
#
loop_
_entity_poly.entity_id
_entity_poly.type
_entity_poly.pdbx_seq_one_letter_code
_entity_poly.pdbx_strand_id
1 'polypeptide(L)'
;YTRLEKMMILALEPIIKKSGVEFNSKTAFILSTTKGNVTALKENSEESFNNAHLDVLAQNVADFFQFKTQPIVVSNACVSGILAVSVAKRMIQSELYDNVFVIAGDEVSEFVLSGFNSFQAMSDSPCKPYSKNRTGVSLGEATAAVLISAEAKNAKIKVIGDSSINDANHISGPSRTGEGLFRSIQNALKEAQIEVDKIDYIS
;
A
#
# COMPACT_ATOMS: atom_id res chain seq x y z
N TYR A 1 -20.97 4.75 0.74
CA TYR A 1 -19.56 4.39 0.45
C TYR A 1 -19.15 4.91 -0.91
N THR A 2 -17.98 5.50 -0.99
CA THR A 2 -17.35 5.94 -2.23
C THR A 2 -16.99 4.75 -3.13
N ARG A 3 -16.52 5.03 -4.37
CA ARG A 3 -16.04 3.99 -5.26
C ARG A 3 -14.82 3.27 -4.70
N LEU A 4 -13.83 4.01 -4.19
CA LEU A 4 -12.63 3.44 -3.60
C LEU A 4 -12.94 2.57 -2.37
N GLU A 5 -13.82 3.06 -1.47
CA GLU A 5 -14.27 2.27 -0.32
C GLU A 5 -14.91 0.93 -0.74
N LYS A 6 -15.79 0.94 -1.75
CA LYS A 6 -16.38 -0.29 -2.27
C LYS A 6 -15.35 -1.25 -2.85
N MET A 7 -14.35 -0.74 -3.59
CA MET A 7 -13.26 -1.55 -4.11
C MET A 7 -12.45 -2.19 -2.96
N MET A 8 -12.14 -1.42 -1.91
CA MET A 8 -11.42 -1.90 -0.74
C MET A 8 -12.23 -2.95 0.04
N ILE A 9 -13.52 -2.71 0.26
CA ILE A 9 -14.42 -3.67 0.93
C ILE A 9 -14.45 -5.00 0.17
N LEU A 10 -14.62 -4.95 -1.15
CA LEU A 10 -14.67 -6.15 -1.99
C LEU A 10 -13.35 -6.95 -1.97
N ALA A 11 -12.20 -6.28 -1.90
CA ALA A 11 -10.90 -6.94 -1.82
C ALA A 11 -10.62 -7.54 -0.43
N LEU A 12 -11.07 -6.88 0.64
CA LEU A 12 -10.81 -7.31 2.01
C LEU A 12 -11.77 -8.42 2.49
N GLU A 13 -13.01 -8.39 2.04
CA GLU A 13 -14.05 -9.33 2.47
C GLU A 13 -13.64 -10.82 2.35
N PRO A 14 -13.10 -11.30 1.20
CA PRO A 14 -12.71 -12.70 1.08
C PRO A 14 -11.55 -13.09 2.00
N ILE A 15 -10.65 -12.16 2.33
CA ILE A 15 -9.54 -12.40 3.27
C ILE A 15 -10.11 -12.57 4.68
N ILE A 16 -11.00 -11.69 5.11
CA ILE A 16 -11.67 -11.77 6.41
C ILE A 16 -12.43 -13.09 6.55
N LYS A 17 -13.29 -13.41 5.57
CA LYS A 17 -14.09 -14.64 5.59
C LYS A 17 -13.26 -15.93 5.67
N LYS A 18 -12.11 -15.96 4.98
CA LYS A 18 -11.23 -17.13 4.96
C LYS A 18 -10.32 -17.24 6.17
N SER A 19 -10.02 -16.13 6.82
CA SER A 19 -9.04 -16.11 7.92
C SER A 19 -9.55 -16.79 9.18
N GLY A 20 -10.84 -16.66 9.48
CA GLY A 20 -11.41 -17.08 10.75
C GLY A 20 -10.90 -16.27 11.96
N VAL A 21 -10.22 -15.14 11.71
CA VAL A 21 -9.66 -14.30 12.78
C VAL A 21 -10.76 -13.49 13.43
N GLU A 22 -10.84 -13.57 14.76
CA GLU A 22 -11.74 -12.73 15.55
C GLU A 22 -11.21 -11.31 15.70
N PHE A 23 -12.10 -10.33 15.60
CA PHE A 23 -11.76 -8.92 15.79
C PHE A 23 -11.78 -8.57 17.28
N ASN A 24 -10.61 -8.47 17.85
CA ASN A 24 -10.35 -8.11 19.23
C ASN A 24 -9.24 -7.05 19.34
N SER A 25 -8.78 -6.74 20.54
CA SER A 25 -7.72 -5.75 20.79
C SER A 25 -6.35 -6.12 20.21
N LYS A 26 -6.15 -7.39 19.80
CA LYS A 26 -4.93 -7.90 19.17
C LYS A 26 -5.04 -8.03 17.64
N THR A 27 -6.14 -7.56 17.06
CA THR A 27 -6.36 -7.55 15.62
C THR A 27 -6.40 -6.12 15.12
N ALA A 28 -5.39 -5.73 14.32
CA ALA A 28 -5.31 -4.40 13.74
C ALA A 28 -5.81 -4.36 12.29
N PHE A 29 -6.13 -3.14 11.86
CA PHE A 29 -6.46 -2.81 10.48
C PHE A 29 -5.59 -1.65 9.99
N ILE A 30 -4.91 -1.85 8.86
CA ILE A 30 -4.11 -0.83 8.17
C ILE A 30 -4.72 -0.57 6.80
N LEU A 31 -5.04 0.69 6.53
CA LEU A 31 -5.42 1.16 5.21
C LEU A 31 -4.27 1.92 4.58
N SER A 32 -3.98 1.62 3.32
CA SER A 32 -2.90 2.24 2.56
C SER A 32 -3.41 2.78 1.23
N THR A 33 -3.14 4.04 0.98
CA THR A 33 -3.54 4.73 -0.25
C THR A 33 -2.67 5.95 -0.46
N THR A 34 -2.56 6.41 -1.72
CA THR A 34 -1.79 7.63 -2.01
C THR A 34 -2.64 8.89 -1.89
N LYS A 35 -3.88 8.85 -2.33
CA LYS A 35 -4.78 10.01 -2.44
C LYS A 35 -6.14 9.82 -1.77
N GLY A 36 -6.49 8.58 -1.41
CA GLY A 36 -7.80 8.28 -0.84
C GLY A 36 -8.94 8.72 -1.75
N ASN A 37 -9.99 9.21 -1.13
CA ASN A 37 -11.20 9.69 -1.80
C ASN A 37 -11.05 11.09 -2.40
N VAL A 38 -9.92 11.43 -3.03
CA VAL A 38 -9.68 12.76 -3.62
C VAL A 38 -10.77 13.16 -4.64
N THR A 39 -11.41 12.20 -5.27
CA THR A 39 -12.52 12.41 -6.20
C THR A 39 -13.74 13.04 -5.53
N ALA A 40 -13.93 12.88 -4.23
CA ALA A 40 -15.01 13.49 -3.47
C ALA A 40 -14.95 15.03 -3.51
N LEU A 41 -13.76 15.61 -3.61
CA LEU A 41 -13.56 17.07 -3.65
C LEU A 41 -14.27 17.77 -4.83
N LYS A 42 -14.67 17.01 -5.88
CA LYS A 42 -15.43 17.58 -7.01
C LYS A 42 -16.79 18.15 -6.62
N GLU A 43 -17.42 17.64 -5.58
CA GLU A 43 -18.74 18.07 -5.16
C GLU A 43 -18.72 19.41 -4.43
N ASN A 44 -17.54 19.87 -3.98
CA ASN A 44 -17.30 21.15 -3.32
C ASN A 44 -18.29 21.45 -2.18
N SER A 45 -18.59 20.45 -1.37
CA SER A 45 -19.45 20.54 -0.17
C SER A 45 -18.63 20.23 1.10
N GLU A 46 -19.11 20.65 2.26
CA GLU A 46 -18.47 20.33 3.54
C GLU A 46 -18.39 18.82 3.76
N GLU A 47 -19.42 18.08 3.40
CA GLU A 47 -19.45 16.62 3.47
C GLU A 47 -18.40 15.99 2.53
N SER A 48 -18.25 16.50 1.32
CA SER A 48 -17.25 15.99 0.37
C SER A 48 -15.81 16.27 0.82
N PHE A 49 -15.56 17.41 1.44
CA PHE A 49 -14.26 17.71 2.06
C PHE A 49 -13.96 16.73 3.18
N ASN A 50 -14.92 16.45 4.06
CA ASN A 50 -14.75 15.48 5.13
C ASN A 50 -14.47 14.08 4.59
N ASN A 51 -15.22 13.64 3.58
CA ASN A 51 -15.04 12.31 2.96
C ASN A 51 -13.70 12.14 2.22
N ALA A 52 -13.00 13.22 1.87
CA ALA A 52 -11.69 13.17 1.26
C ALA A 52 -10.55 12.89 2.25
N HIS A 53 -10.79 13.02 3.56
CA HIS A 53 -9.79 12.72 4.57
C HIS A 53 -9.47 11.22 4.63
N LEU A 54 -8.18 10.88 4.76
CA LEU A 54 -7.72 9.49 4.75
C LEU A 54 -8.14 8.71 6.00
N ASP A 55 -8.23 9.37 7.13
CA ASP A 55 -8.71 8.78 8.38
C ASP A 55 -10.21 8.47 8.31
N VAL A 56 -11.01 9.33 7.68
CA VAL A 56 -12.44 9.07 7.44
C VAL A 56 -12.62 7.87 6.51
N LEU A 57 -11.88 7.80 5.41
CA LEU A 57 -11.87 6.62 4.53
C LEU A 57 -11.53 5.35 5.31
N ALA A 58 -10.48 5.40 6.14
CA ALA A 58 -10.05 4.25 6.92
C ALA A 58 -11.10 3.84 7.95
N GLN A 59 -11.72 4.83 8.62
CA GLN A 59 -12.77 4.57 9.59
C GLN A 59 -14.01 3.96 8.93
N ASN A 60 -14.46 4.46 7.78
CA ASN A 60 -15.61 3.93 7.05
C ASN A 60 -15.44 2.45 6.68
N VAL A 61 -14.23 2.07 6.23
CA VAL A 61 -13.93 0.67 5.91
C VAL A 61 -13.82 -0.20 7.18
N ALA A 62 -13.19 0.34 8.25
CA ALA A 62 -13.08 -0.36 9.53
C ALA A 62 -14.46 -0.61 10.16
N ASP A 63 -15.35 0.37 10.13
CA ASP A 63 -16.71 0.27 10.68
C ASP A 63 -17.57 -0.73 9.91
N PHE A 64 -17.42 -0.79 8.56
CA PHE A 64 -18.11 -1.78 7.74
C PHE A 64 -17.85 -3.22 8.23
N PHE A 65 -16.60 -3.51 8.58
CA PHE A 65 -16.20 -4.84 9.07
C PHE A 65 -16.25 -4.96 10.60
N GLN A 66 -16.55 -3.88 11.33
CA GLN A 66 -16.62 -3.82 12.79
C GLN A 66 -15.29 -4.14 13.49
N PHE A 67 -14.17 -3.65 12.95
CA PHE A 67 -12.88 -3.72 13.63
C PHE A 67 -12.97 -3.06 15.02
N LYS A 68 -12.28 -3.62 16.01
CA LYS A 68 -12.30 -3.15 17.40
C LYS A 68 -11.15 -2.22 17.74
N THR A 69 -10.17 -2.12 16.88
CA THR A 69 -9.01 -1.24 17.01
C THR A 69 -9.15 -0.04 16.08
N GLN A 70 -8.54 1.07 16.46
CA GLN A 70 -8.46 2.26 15.62
C GLN A 70 -7.75 1.91 14.31
N PRO A 71 -8.28 2.27 13.14
CA PRO A 71 -7.59 2.05 11.87
C PRO A 71 -6.30 2.87 11.79
N ILE A 72 -5.30 2.30 11.14
CA ILE A 72 -4.01 2.95 10.91
C ILE A 72 -3.91 3.29 9.43
N VAL A 73 -3.53 4.53 9.13
CA VAL A 73 -3.31 4.96 7.74
C VAL A 73 -1.82 4.99 7.44
N VAL A 74 -1.43 4.34 6.35
CA VAL A 74 -0.08 4.39 5.81
C VAL A 74 -0.14 4.97 4.40
N SER A 75 0.47 6.13 4.20
CA SER A 75 0.52 6.82 2.92
C SER A 75 1.93 7.32 2.63
N ASN A 76 2.57 6.76 1.61
CA ASN A 76 3.92 7.12 1.19
C ASN A 76 4.10 6.89 -0.32
N ALA A 77 3.42 7.70 -1.13
CA ALA A 77 3.47 7.63 -2.59
C ALA A 77 3.33 6.17 -3.11
N CYS A 78 4.10 5.81 -4.12
CA CYS A 78 3.99 4.51 -4.82
C CYS A 78 4.32 3.30 -3.94
N VAL A 79 5.06 3.48 -2.83
CA VAL A 79 5.46 2.39 -1.92
C VAL A 79 4.50 2.18 -0.76
N SER A 80 3.38 2.92 -0.72
CA SER A 80 2.41 2.89 0.40
C SER A 80 2.01 1.46 0.79
N GLY A 81 1.63 0.63 -0.18
CA GLY A 81 1.16 -0.74 0.08
C GLY A 81 2.23 -1.64 0.70
N ILE A 82 3.45 -1.62 0.17
CA ILE A 82 4.56 -2.40 0.72
C ILE A 82 4.98 -1.86 2.10
N LEU A 83 4.98 -0.55 2.27
CA LEU A 83 5.27 0.05 3.57
C LEU A 83 4.23 -0.34 4.63
N ALA A 84 2.96 -0.45 4.26
CA ALA A 84 1.91 -0.95 5.16
C ALA A 84 2.18 -2.39 5.62
N VAL A 85 2.66 -3.26 4.73
CA VAL A 85 3.09 -4.63 5.07
C VAL A 85 4.28 -4.60 6.03
N SER A 86 5.27 -3.74 5.80
CA SER A 86 6.43 -3.56 6.69
C SER A 86 6.01 -3.07 8.09
N VAL A 87 5.08 -2.11 8.14
CA VAL A 87 4.52 -1.61 9.42
C VAL A 87 3.79 -2.74 10.15
N ALA A 88 2.94 -3.50 9.46
CA ALA A 88 2.24 -4.63 10.04
C ALA A 88 3.20 -5.70 10.59
N LYS A 89 4.26 -6.04 9.84
CA LYS A 89 5.32 -6.95 10.31
C LYS A 89 5.95 -6.47 11.62
N ARG A 90 6.31 -5.19 11.68
CA ARG A 90 6.92 -4.61 12.90
C ARG A 90 5.97 -4.60 14.09
N MET A 91 4.68 -4.34 13.87
CA MET A 91 3.67 -4.41 14.93
C MET A 91 3.52 -5.82 15.50
N ILE A 92 3.60 -6.84 14.65
CA ILE A 92 3.57 -8.24 15.08
C ILE A 92 4.87 -8.61 15.79
N GLN A 93 6.02 -8.22 15.27
CA GLN A 93 7.32 -8.48 15.89
C GLN A 93 7.48 -7.84 17.27
N SER A 94 6.83 -6.70 17.49
CA SER A 94 6.78 -6.01 18.78
C SER A 94 5.67 -6.52 19.72
N GLU A 95 4.97 -7.58 19.33
CA GLU A 95 3.87 -8.19 20.09
C GLU A 95 2.69 -7.22 20.37
N LEU A 96 2.61 -6.13 19.60
CA LEU A 96 1.51 -5.18 19.72
C LEU A 96 0.20 -5.79 19.22
N TYR A 97 0.27 -6.51 18.11
CA TYR A 97 -0.86 -7.24 17.52
C TYR A 97 -0.45 -8.65 17.10
N ASP A 98 -1.41 -9.57 17.10
CA ASP A 98 -1.23 -10.95 16.64
C ASP A 98 -1.61 -11.07 15.14
N ASN A 99 -2.57 -10.25 14.70
CA ASN A 99 -3.09 -10.23 13.35
C ASN A 99 -3.26 -8.79 12.86
N VAL A 100 -2.85 -8.53 11.62
CA VAL A 100 -3.00 -7.22 10.98
C VAL A 100 -3.58 -7.41 9.58
N PHE A 101 -4.80 -6.93 9.36
CA PHE A 101 -5.39 -6.83 8.05
C PHE A 101 -4.87 -5.58 7.36
N VAL A 102 -4.29 -5.73 6.19
CA VAL A 102 -3.79 -4.63 5.36
C VAL A 102 -4.61 -4.57 4.09
N ILE A 103 -5.15 -3.42 3.77
CA ILE A 103 -5.75 -3.10 2.47
C ILE A 103 -4.98 -1.96 1.83
N ALA A 104 -4.59 -2.12 0.58
CA ALA A 104 -3.94 -1.08 -0.19
C ALA A 104 -4.70 -0.85 -1.50
N GLY A 105 -4.84 0.40 -1.90
CA GLY A 105 -5.49 0.70 -3.17
C GLY A 105 -5.60 2.16 -3.48
N ASP A 106 -5.71 2.42 -4.77
CA ASP A 106 -5.95 3.74 -5.34
C ASP A 106 -6.89 3.62 -6.55
N GLU A 107 -7.66 4.67 -6.81
CA GLU A 107 -8.45 4.84 -8.02
C GLU A 107 -7.83 5.89 -8.95
N VAL A 108 -8.12 5.79 -10.23
CA VAL A 108 -7.75 6.82 -11.21
C VAL A 108 -8.66 8.03 -11.03
N SER A 109 -8.07 9.21 -10.87
CA SER A 109 -8.77 10.47 -10.71
C SER A 109 -8.20 11.54 -11.64
N GLU A 110 -8.99 12.57 -11.92
CA GLU A 110 -8.53 13.73 -12.70
C GLU A 110 -7.34 14.44 -12.04
N PHE A 111 -7.34 14.48 -10.70
CA PHE A 111 -6.23 15.03 -9.92
C PHE A 111 -4.92 14.28 -10.21
N VAL A 112 -4.95 12.96 -10.19
CA VAL A 112 -3.76 12.13 -10.45
C VAL A 112 -3.36 12.22 -11.91
N LEU A 113 -4.30 12.17 -12.86
CA LEU A 113 -4.05 12.32 -14.28
C LEU A 113 -3.41 13.66 -14.59
N SER A 114 -3.96 14.76 -14.07
CA SER A 114 -3.41 16.11 -14.25
C SER A 114 -2.01 16.25 -13.68
N GLY A 115 -1.77 15.67 -12.48
CA GLY A 115 -0.47 15.68 -11.85
C GLY A 115 0.59 14.98 -12.70
N PHE A 116 0.33 13.75 -13.14
CA PHE A 116 1.28 13.01 -13.98
C PHE A 116 1.46 13.64 -15.37
N ASN A 117 0.41 14.22 -15.95
CA ASN A 117 0.54 14.99 -17.20
C ASN A 117 1.41 16.25 -17.03
N SER A 118 1.29 16.96 -15.90
CA SER A 118 2.11 18.15 -15.62
C SER A 118 3.60 17.82 -15.49
N PHE A 119 3.93 16.61 -15.07
CA PHE A 119 5.30 16.10 -15.03
C PHE A 119 5.77 15.50 -16.36
N GLN A 120 4.93 15.50 -17.39
CA GLN A 120 5.21 14.83 -18.67
C GLN A 120 5.60 13.35 -18.50
N ALA A 121 5.00 12.70 -17.49
CA ALA A 121 5.33 11.32 -17.10
C ALA A 121 4.41 10.27 -17.75
N MET A 122 3.30 10.70 -18.37
CA MET A 122 2.35 9.79 -19.00
C MET A 122 2.86 9.28 -20.35
N SER A 123 2.62 7.99 -20.60
CA SER A 123 2.82 7.41 -21.93
C SER A 123 1.56 7.63 -22.79
N ASP A 124 1.74 7.92 -24.06
CA ASP A 124 0.70 8.02 -25.09
C ASP A 124 0.21 6.65 -25.59
N SER A 125 0.86 5.58 -25.17
CA SER A 125 0.56 4.18 -25.47
C SER A 125 0.75 3.32 -24.22
N PRO A 126 0.31 2.04 -24.21
CA PRO A 126 0.55 1.17 -23.07
C PRO A 126 2.02 1.18 -22.63
N CYS A 127 2.29 1.42 -21.36
CA CYS A 127 3.63 1.55 -20.84
C CYS A 127 4.46 0.27 -21.10
N LYS A 128 5.77 0.46 -21.29
CA LYS A 128 6.73 -0.61 -21.59
C LYS A 128 7.80 -0.64 -20.51
N PRO A 129 7.51 -1.21 -19.32
CA PRO A 129 8.47 -1.26 -18.22
C PRO A 129 9.80 -1.86 -18.66
N TYR A 130 10.91 -1.25 -18.23
CA TYR A 130 12.30 -1.65 -18.53
C TYR A 130 12.73 -1.59 -20.00
N SER A 131 11.83 -1.22 -20.93
CA SER A 131 12.17 -1.07 -22.35
C SER A 131 13.05 0.15 -22.62
N LYS A 132 13.94 0.05 -23.60
CA LYS A 132 14.65 1.22 -24.15
C LYS A 132 13.70 2.23 -24.77
N ASN A 133 12.58 1.76 -25.32
CA ASN A 133 11.57 2.57 -26.01
C ASN A 133 10.40 2.93 -25.11
N ARG A 134 10.61 3.00 -23.81
CA ARG A 134 9.58 3.48 -22.88
C ARG A 134 9.37 4.97 -23.02
N THR A 135 8.12 5.41 -22.99
CA THR A 135 7.73 6.82 -23.17
C THR A 135 7.09 7.42 -21.91
N GLY A 136 6.85 6.61 -20.89
CA GLY A 136 6.22 7.06 -19.68
C GLY A 136 5.49 5.92 -18.97
N VAL A 137 4.56 6.26 -18.09
CA VAL A 137 3.75 5.33 -17.31
C VAL A 137 2.31 5.31 -17.81
N SER A 138 1.63 4.18 -17.59
CA SER A 138 0.17 4.10 -17.68
C SER A 138 -0.39 4.06 -16.27
N LEU A 139 -1.38 4.88 -15.96
CA LEU A 139 -2.08 4.83 -14.70
C LEU A 139 -3.13 3.73 -14.72
N GLY A 140 -3.32 3.11 -13.58
CA GLY A 140 -4.34 2.11 -13.34
C GLY A 140 -4.97 2.29 -11.96
N GLU A 141 -6.01 1.53 -11.70
CA GLU A 141 -6.66 1.47 -10.39
C GLU A 141 -6.75 0.02 -9.95
N ALA A 142 -6.48 -0.21 -8.69
CA ALA A 142 -6.57 -1.54 -8.09
C ALA A 142 -6.67 -1.43 -6.57
N THR A 143 -7.19 -2.50 -5.97
CA THR A 143 -7.12 -2.74 -4.53
C THR A 143 -6.63 -4.16 -4.26
N ALA A 144 -5.82 -4.33 -3.23
CA ALA A 144 -5.32 -5.62 -2.80
C ALA A 144 -5.32 -5.70 -1.27
N ALA A 145 -5.71 -6.85 -0.74
CA ALA A 145 -5.74 -7.09 0.69
C ALA A 145 -4.88 -8.29 1.08
N VAL A 146 -4.25 -8.21 2.24
CA VAL A 146 -3.52 -9.33 2.85
C VAL A 146 -3.78 -9.36 4.36
N LEU A 147 -3.71 -10.55 4.93
CA LEU A 147 -3.61 -10.77 6.37
C LEU A 147 -2.17 -11.11 6.71
N ILE A 148 -1.59 -10.38 7.64
CA ILE A 148 -0.28 -10.67 8.23
C ILE A 148 -0.53 -11.16 9.66
N SER A 149 0.04 -12.30 9.99
CA SER A 149 -0.20 -12.97 11.27
C SER A 149 1.11 -13.47 11.88
N ALA A 150 1.17 -13.50 13.19
CA ALA A 150 2.22 -14.18 13.93
C ALA A 150 2.18 -15.70 13.71
N GLU A 151 1.00 -16.26 13.45
CA GLU A 151 0.81 -17.69 13.24
C GLU A 151 1.09 -18.11 11.77
N ALA A 152 1.96 -19.11 11.62
CA ALA A 152 2.35 -19.62 10.30
C ALA A 152 1.41 -20.69 9.71
N LYS A 153 0.42 -21.19 10.47
CA LYS A 153 -0.35 -22.41 10.16
C LYS A 153 -0.95 -22.45 8.73
N ASN A 154 -1.39 -21.30 8.21
CA ASN A 154 -2.00 -21.18 6.88
C ASN A 154 -1.28 -20.16 5.99
N ALA A 155 -0.09 -19.70 6.41
CA ALA A 155 0.66 -18.69 5.67
C ALA A 155 1.12 -19.25 4.32
N LYS A 156 0.96 -18.45 3.28
CA LYS A 156 1.46 -18.75 1.92
C LYS A 156 2.84 -18.17 1.69
N ILE A 157 3.15 -17.07 2.38
CA ILE A 157 4.39 -16.29 2.23
C ILE A 157 4.86 -15.90 3.63
N LYS A 158 6.16 -15.90 3.84
CA LYS A 158 6.81 -15.36 5.03
C LYS A 158 7.58 -14.09 4.65
N VAL A 159 7.28 -12.98 5.30
CA VAL A 159 8.08 -11.75 5.16
C VAL A 159 9.28 -11.85 6.09
N ILE A 160 10.46 -12.06 5.53
CA ILE A 160 11.69 -12.29 6.30
C ILE A 160 12.56 -11.05 6.46
N GLY A 161 12.44 -10.08 5.54
CA GLY A 161 13.16 -8.81 5.62
C GLY A 161 12.46 -7.75 4.81
N ASP A 162 12.59 -6.51 5.24
CA ASP A 162 12.12 -5.34 4.50
C ASP A 162 13.04 -4.14 4.71
N SER A 163 12.96 -3.19 3.79
CA SER A 163 13.60 -1.89 3.96
C SER A 163 12.88 -0.84 3.13
N SER A 164 12.87 0.38 3.64
CA SER A 164 12.46 1.56 2.90
C SER A 164 13.52 2.65 3.05
N ILE A 165 13.87 3.28 1.93
CA ILE A 165 14.86 4.36 1.87
C ILE A 165 14.26 5.52 1.09
N ASN A 166 14.48 6.73 1.59
CA ASN A 166 14.13 7.93 0.85
C ASN A 166 15.25 8.24 -0.15
N ASP A 167 14.94 8.20 -1.45
CA ASP A 167 15.85 8.64 -2.51
C ASP A 167 15.63 10.12 -2.77
N ALA A 168 16.38 10.96 -2.05
CA ALA A 168 16.23 12.42 -2.04
C ALA A 168 16.83 13.12 -3.28
N ASN A 169 17.14 12.39 -4.34
CA ASN A 169 17.78 12.97 -5.53
C ASN A 169 16.83 13.82 -6.38
N HIS A 170 15.58 13.37 -6.55
CA HIS A 170 14.58 14.04 -7.36
C HIS A 170 13.16 13.65 -6.92
N ILE A 171 12.19 14.57 -7.11
CA ILE A 171 10.80 14.37 -6.68
C ILE A 171 10.10 13.18 -7.37
N SER A 172 10.50 12.84 -8.60
CA SER A 172 9.83 11.81 -9.42
C SER A 172 10.78 10.83 -10.10
N GLY A 173 12.08 11.04 -10.02
CA GLY A 173 13.08 10.20 -10.67
C GLY A 173 14.02 9.51 -9.68
N PRO A 174 14.46 8.29 -9.99
CA PRO A 174 15.47 7.62 -9.19
C PRO A 174 16.81 8.34 -9.25
N SER A 175 17.68 8.11 -8.27
CA SER A 175 19.04 8.59 -8.32
C SER A 175 19.79 8.00 -9.54
N ARG A 176 20.73 8.75 -10.09
CA ARG A 176 21.54 8.32 -11.23
C ARG A 176 22.41 7.10 -10.92
N THR A 177 22.79 6.95 -9.67
CA THR A 177 23.62 5.86 -9.17
C THR A 177 22.81 4.63 -8.71
N GLY A 178 21.50 4.81 -8.49
CA GLY A 178 20.66 3.76 -7.90
C GLY A 178 20.95 3.48 -6.42
N GLU A 179 21.64 4.40 -5.73
CA GLU A 179 22.14 4.17 -4.37
C GLU A 179 21.01 3.88 -3.38
N GLY A 180 19.88 4.60 -3.46
CA GLY A 180 18.73 4.38 -2.59
C GLY A 180 18.20 2.96 -2.71
N LEU A 181 17.98 2.49 -3.94
CA LEU A 181 17.53 1.12 -4.20
C LEU A 181 18.56 0.08 -3.72
N PHE A 182 19.85 0.30 -4.02
CA PHE A 182 20.92 -0.60 -3.59
C PHE A 182 20.97 -0.76 -2.06
N ARG A 183 20.93 0.36 -1.32
CA ARG A 183 20.90 0.34 0.15
C ARG A 183 19.64 -0.33 0.69
N SER A 184 18.49 -0.10 0.05
CA SER A 184 17.24 -0.75 0.44
C SER A 184 17.35 -2.27 0.32
N ILE A 185 17.87 -2.77 -0.80
CA ILE A 185 18.10 -4.21 -1.01
C ILE A 185 19.08 -4.76 0.03
N GLN A 186 20.22 -4.11 0.24
CA GLN A 186 21.20 -4.54 1.23
C GLN A 186 20.62 -4.63 2.65
N ASN A 187 19.85 -3.63 3.06
CA ASN A 187 19.22 -3.63 4.37
C ASN A 187 18.19 -4.76 4.53
N ALA A 188 17.37 -5.00 3.50
CA ALA A 188 16.39 -6.09 3.53
C ALA A 188 17.07 -7.47 3.59
N LEU A 189 18.15 -7.70 2.82
CA LEU A 189 18.95 -8.92 2.87
C LEU A 189 19.61 -9.12 4.23
N LYS A 190 20.17 -8.04 4.80
CA LYS A 190 20.77 -8.07 6.14
C LYS A 190 19.75 -8.42 7.22
N GLU A 191 18.55 -7.82 7.18
CA GLU A 191 17.47 -8.16 8.10
C GLU A 191 17.02 -9.62 7.94
N ALA A 192 16.89 -10.08 6.70
CA ALA A 192 16.54 -11.45 6.37
C ALA A 192 17.64 -12.47 6.72
N GLN A 193 18.87 -12.02 6.94
CA GLN A 193 20.06 -12.86 7.16
C GLN A 193 20.33 -13.84 5.99
N ILE A 194 20.15 -13.35 4.75
CA ILE A 194 20.41 -14.12 3.54
C ILE A 194 21.38 -13.38 2.62
N GLU A 195 22.15 -14.16 1.84
CA GLU A 195 23.04 -13.65 0.82
C GLU A 195 22.30 -13.49 -0.52
N VAL A 196 22.84 -12.63 -1.39
CA VAL A 196 22.22 -12.29 -2.68
C VAL A 196 22.08 -13.51 -3.61
N ASP A 197 22.96 -14.49 -3.51
CA ASP A 197 22.93 -15.74 -4.30
C ASP A 197 21.78 -16.69 -3.90
N LYS A 198 21.08 -16.39 -2.83
CA LYS A 198 19.89 -17.13 -2.37
C LYS A 198 18.58 -16.53 -2.88
N ILE A 199 18.65 -15.51 -3.72
CA ILE A 199 17.47 -14.90 -4.36
C ILE A 199 17.17 -15.65 -5.65
N ASP A 200 16.03 -16.31 -5.69
CA ASP A 200 15.57 -17.06 -6.87
C ASP A 200 14.82 -16.19 -7.87
N TYR A 201 14.16 -15.12 -7.39
CA TYR A 201 13.29 -14.29 -8.21
C TYR A 201 13.29 -12.83 -7.75
N ILE A 202 13.29 -11.91 -8.73
CA ILE A 202 13.14 -10.47 -8.53
C ILE A 202 11.95 -10.00 -9.37
N SER A 203 11.03 -9.27 -8.75
CA SER A 203 9.82 -8.74 -9.38
C SER A 203 9.86 -7.20 -9.42
#